data_74b4bc879ca51a0e933819bb3e32789b
#
_entry.id   74b4bc879ca51a0e933819bb3e32789b
#
_cell.length_a   1.000
_cell.length_b   1.000
_cell.length_c   1.000
_cell.angle_alpha   90.00
_cell.angle_beta   90.00
_cell.angle_gamma   90.00
#
_symmetry.space_group_name_H-M   'P 1'
#
loop_
_entity.id
_entity.type
_entity.pdbx_description
1 polymer ?
#
loop_
_entity_poly.entity_id
_entity_poly.type
_entity_poly.pdbx_seq_one_letter_code
_entity_poly.pdbx_strand_id
1 'polypeptide(L)'
;LPFREVCLQQGATLTIAEMVPADSQVWQSEKNRLRLKRSGKCGPEIVQIAGFDPDMMADAARKNVEMGAEIIDINMGCPAKKVLKRASGSALMQDPELVERILRAVVAAVPVPVTLKTRTGWSREQRNGPQIARIAEDCGIAMLSIHGRTRECRFKGNAEYDTIARIKQEISIPVIANGDITSPEQAKFVLDYTQADGVMIGR
;
A
#
# COMPACT_ATOMS: atom_id res chain seq x y z
N LEU A 1 -14.51 5.05 8.18
CA LEU A 1 -15.52 4.28 7.48
C LEU A 1 -16.48 5.19 6.67
N PRO A 2 -17.19 6.20 7.23
CA PRO A 2 -18.15 7.01 6.47
C PRO A 2 -17.54 7.69 5.24
N PHE A 3 -16.30 8.18 5.33
CA PHE A 3 -15.61 8.81 4.19
C PHE A 3 -15.39 7.84 3.03
N ARG A 4 -15.02 6.58 3.30
CA ARG A 4 -14.87 5.56 2.26
C ARG A 4 -16.19 5.25 1.56
N GLU A 5 -17.29 5.18 2.32
CA GLU A 5 -18.64 4.99 1.77
C GLU A 5 -19.03 6.14 0.82
N VAL A 6 -18.76 7.39 1.22
CA VAL A 6 -18.98 8.55 0.34
C VAL A 6 -18.13 8.49 -0.91
N CYS A 7 -16.85 8.12 -0.81
CA CYS A 7 -15.98 7.98 -1.99
C CYS A 7 -16.54 6.93 -2.98
N LEU A 8 -16.99 5.78 -2.50
CA LEU A 8 -17.59 4.74 -3.35
C LEU A 8 -18.88 5.22 -4.00
N GLN A 9 -19.75 5.94 -3.26
CA GLN A 9 -20.96 6.56 -3.82
C GLN A 9 -20.66 7.60 -4.89
N GLN A 10 -19.50 8.26 -4.82
CA GLN A 10 -19.02 9.22 -5.81
C GLN A 10 -18.22 8.58 -6.95
N GLY A 11 -18.19 7.25 -7.06
CA GLY A 11 -17.59 6.53 -8.17
C GLY A 11 -16.16 6.05 -7.97
N ALA A 12 -15.61 6.10 -6.75
CA ALA A 12 -14.35 5.43 -6.49
C ALA A 12 -14.50 3.91 -6.67
N THR A 13 -13.62 3.30 -7.44
CA THR A 13 -13.66 1.85 -7.71
C THR A 13 -13.31 1.03 -6.48
N LEU A 14 -12.30 1.48 -5.73
CA LEU A 14 -11.78 0.81 -4.53
C LEU A 14 -11.49 1.82 -3.43
N THR A 15 -11.67 1.41 -2.18
CA THR A 15 -11.24 2.20 -1.02
C THR A 15 -10.49 1.33 -0.02
N ILE A 16 -9.34 1.80 0.44
CA ILE A 16 -8.50 1.08 1.39
C ILE A 16 -8.75 1.58 2.80
N ALA A 17 -8.89 0.66 3.76
CA ALA A 17 -9.06 1.00 5.17
C ALA A 17 -7.80 1.67 5.76
N GLU A 18 -7.96 2.36 6.89
CA GLU A 18 -6.80 2.85 7.64
C GLU A 18 -5.93 1.68 8.11
N MET A 19 -4.62 1.90 8.05
CA MET A 19 -3.58 0.95 8.44
C MET A 19 -3.78 0.45 9.88
N VAL A 20 -3.78 -0.88 10.04
CA VAL A 20 -3.73 -1.54 11.35
C VAL A 20 -2.35 -2.17 11.59
N PRO A 21 -1.84 -2.21 12.83
CA PRO A 21 -0.61 -2.92 13.15
C PRO A 21 -0.76 -4.42 12.91
N ALA A 22 0.29 -5.09 12.42
CA ALA A 22 0.33 -6.55 12.32
C ALA A 22 0.32 -7.24 13.70
N ASP A 23 0.83 -6.57 14.73
CA ASP A 23 0.71 -7.04 16.11
C ASP A 23 -0.78 -7.03 16.55
N SER A 24 -1.40 -8.20 16.52
CA SER A 24 -2.82 -8.35 16.89
C SER A 24 -3.10 -8.11 18.37
N GLN A 25 -2.11 -8.15 19.24
CA GLN A 25 -2.28 -7.88 20.67
C GLN A 25 -2.76 -6.44 20.93
N VAL A 26 -2.39 -5.50 20.07
CA VAL A 26 -2.79 -4.10 20.18
C VAL A 26 -4.16 -3.79 19.55
N TRP A 27 -4.84 -4.76 18.94
CA TRP A 27 -6.14 -4.54 18.28
C TRP A 27 -7.28 -4.25 19.24
N GLN A 28 -7.15 -4.62 20.51
CA GLN A 28 -8.14 -4.36 21.55
C GLN A 28 -8.29 -2.86 21.88
N SER A 29 -7.34 -2.01 21.49
CA SER A 29 -7.48 -0.57 21.70
C SER A 29 -8.66 -0.01 20.90
N GLU A 30 -9.40 0.93 21.47
CA GLU A 30 -10.56 1.59 20.84
C GLU A 30 -10.22 2.10 19.41
N LYS A 31 -9.06 2.73 19.26
CA LYS A 31 -8.57 3.24 17.97
C LYS A 31 -8.44 2.14 16.92
N ASN A 32 -7.87 0.99 17.27
CA ASN A 32 -7.69 -0.11 16.32
C ASN A 32 -9.00 -0.85 16.07
N ARG A 33 -9.87 -0.99 17.07
CA ARG A 33 -11.23 -1.52 16.90
C ARG A 33 -12.03 -0.70 15.89
N LEU A 34 -11.93 0.65 15.91
CA LEU A 34 -12.58 1.52 14.93
C LEU A 34 -12.02 1.33 13.52
N ARG A 35 -10.71 1.09 13.38
CA ARG A 35 -10.06 0.81 12.07
C ARG A 35 -10.47 -0.53 11.49
N LEU A 36 -10.70 -1.52 12.35
CA LEU A 36 -11.16 -2.86 11.97
C LEU A 36 -12.66 -2.91 11.66
N LYS A 37 -13.41 -1.83 11.94
CA LYS A 37 -14.83 -1.75 11.54
C LYS A 37 -14.97 -1.84 10.02
N ARG A 38 -15.89 -2.70 9.59
CA ARG A 38 -16.22 -2.95 8.18
C ARG A 38 -17.58 -2.37 7.85
N SER A 39 -17.79 -1.98 6.60
CA SER A 39 -19.09 -1.45 6.18
C SER A 39 -20.05 -2.56 5.76
N GLY A 40 -19.54 -3.59 5.10
CA GLY A 40 -20.34 -4.65 4.50
C GLY A 40 -21.34 -4.17 3.44
N LYS A 41 -21.27 -2.89 3.04
CA LYS A 41 -22.32 -2.26 2.24
C LYS A 41 -21.88 -1.81 0.85
N CYS A 42 -20.59 -1.58 0.62
CA CYS A 42 -20.12 -0.96 -0.63
C CYS A 42 -18.72 -1.45 -0.99
N GLY A 43 -18.59 -2.23 -2.07
CA GLY A 43 -17.32 -2.68 -2.63
C GLY A 43 -16.56 -3.68 -1.76
N PRO A 44 -15.40 -4.15 -2.22
CA PRO A 44 -14.60 -5.13 -1.49
C PRO A 44 -13.99 -4.53 -0.23
N GLU A 45 -13.95 -5.34 0.84
CA GLU A 45 -13.33 -4.95 2.12
C GLU A 45 -11.80 -5.12 2.04
N ILE A 46 -11.12 -4.00 1.82
CA ILE A 46 -9.66 -3.94 1.73
C ILE A 46 -9.08 -3.50 3.07
N VAL A 47 -8.26 -4.35 3.68
CA VAL A 47 -7.59 -4.07 4.96
C VAL A 47 -6.11 -3.84 4.74
N GLN A 48 -5.61 -2.68 5.19
CA GLN A 48 -4.18 -2.40 5.14
C GLN A 48 -3.51 -2.78 6.45
N ILE A 49 -2.48 -3.63 6.36
CA ILE A 49 -1.65 -4.06 7.50
C ILE A 49 -0.24 -3.47 7.43
N ALA A 50 0.38 -3.25 8.61
CA ALA A 50 1.75 -2.76 8.70
C ALA A 50 2.52 -3.47 9.82
N GLY A 51 3.69 -3.97 9.48
CA GLY A 51 4.60 -4.67 10.37
C GLY A 51 5.98 -4.81 9.74
N PHE A 52 6.84 -5.59 10.37
CA PHE A 52 8.22 -5.83 9.93
C PHE A 52 8.63 -7.31 10.07
N ASP A 53 7.86 -8.10 10.76
CA ASP A 53 8.10 -9.52 10.96
C ASP A 53 7.22 -10.34 10.02
N PRO A 54 7.78 -11.27 9.21
CA PRO A 54 7.02 -12.04 8.23
C PRO A 54 5.90 -12.89 8.84
N ASP A 55 6.16 -13.55 9.97
CA ASP A 55 5.19 -14.44 10.60
C ASP A 55 4.04 -13.65 11.22
N MET A 56 4.35 -12.53 11.86
CA MET A 56 3.35 -11.61 12.41
C MET A 56 2.49 -10.98 11.30
N MET A 57 3.08 -10.65 10.16
CA MET A 57 2.35 -10.11 9.00
C MET A 57 1.43 -11.17 8.39
N ALA A 58 1.89 -12.41 8.26
CA ALA A 58 1.09 -13.54 7.80
C ALA A 58 -0.09 -13.85 8.75
N ASP A 59 0.15 -13.84 10.07
CA ASP A 59 -0.90 -14.04 11.08
C ASP A 59 -1.94 -12.92 11.05
N ALA A 60 -1.50 -11.66 10.94
CA ALA A 60 -2.41 -10.53 10.80
C ALA A 60 -3.27 -10.62 9.53
N ALA A 61 -2.68 -11.07 8.41
CA ALA A 61 -3.42 -11.28 7.17
C ALA A 61 -4.50 -12.35 7.35
N ARG A 62 -4.17 -13.53 7.88
CA ARG A 62 -5.15 -14.60 8.16
C ARG A 62 -6.31 -14.13 9.02
N LYS A 63 -6.01 -13.50 10.16
CA LYS A 63 -7.04 -12.96 11.08
C LYS A 63 -7.94 -11.94 10.40
N ASN A 64 -7.41 -11.08 9.54
CA ASN A 64 -8.23 -10.13 8.81
C ASN A 64 -9.13 -10.80 7.76
N VAL A 65 -8.65 -11.84 7.09
CA VAL A 65 -9.48 -12.64 6.17
C VAL A 65 -10.58 -13.38 6.92
N GLU A 66 -10.28 -14.02 8.06
CA GLU A 66 -11.29 -14.63 8.94
C GLU A 66 -12.36 -13.63 9.39
N MET A 67 -11.99 -12.38 9.58
CA MET A 67 -12.93 -11.29 9.87
C MET A 67 -13.62 -10.71 8.61
N GLY A 68 -13.44 -11.31 7.41
CA GLY A 68 -14.12 -10.95 6.17
C GLY A 68 -13.36 -9.91 5.32
N ALA A 69 -12.04 -9.79 5.41
CA ALA A 69 -11.27 -9.04 4.43
C ALA A 69 -11.25 -9.82 3.11
N GLU A 70 -11.51 -9.12 2.01
CA GLU A 70 -11.51 -9.68 0.64
C GLU A 70 -10.20 -9.35 -0.09
N ILE A 71 -9.47 -8.35 0.38
CA ILE A 71 -8.13 -7.98 -0.10
C ILE A 71 -7.28 -7.57 1.10
N ILE A 72 -6.03 -8.03 1.15
CA ILE A 72 -5.03 -7.57 2.10
C ILE A 72 -4.08 -6.60 1.40
N ASP A 73 -3.94 -5.39 1.93
CA ASP A 73 -2.96 -4.41 1.43
C ASP A 73 -1.80 -4.25 2.42
N ILE A 74 -0.56 -4.33 1.94
CA ILE A 74 0.63 -4.20 2.77
C ILE A 74 1.13 -2.75 2.72
N ASN A 75 1.27 -2.10 3.88
CA ASN A 75 1.84 -0.77 3.97
C ASN A 75 3.36 -0.79 4.01
N MET A 76 3.98 -0.29 2.95
CA MET A 76 5.43 -0.08 2.84
C MET A 76 5.77 1.38 2.46
N GLY A 77 4.85 2.31 2.74
CA GLY A 77 5.01 3.72 2.35
C GLY A 77 4.94 4.72 3.50
N CYS A 78 4.51 4.33 4.70
CA CYS A 78 4.31 5.24 5.82
C CYS A 78 5.66 5.78 6.35
N PRO A 79 5.90 7.13 6.32
CA PRO A 79 7.14 7.73 6.81
C PRO A 79 7.07 8.19 8.27
N ALA A 80 6.02 7.80 9.01
CA ALA A 80 5.80 8.27 10.38
C ALA A 80 6.88 7.74 11.33
N LYS A 81 7.46 8.61 12.17
CA LYS A 81 8.53 8.27 13.11
C LYS A 81 8.20 7.06 13.99
N LYS A 82 6.94 6.92 14.45
CA LYS A 82 6.48 5.79 15.28
C LYS A 82 6.51 4.47 14.52
N VAL A 83 6.22 4.48 13.22
CA VAL A 83 6.26 3.31 12.33
C VAL A 83 7.71 2.95 12.01
N LEU A 84 8.53 3.95 11.68
CA LEU A 84 9.96 3.77 11.38
C LEU A 84 10.76 3.23 12.57
N LYS A 85 10.44 3.64 13.81
CA LYS A 85 11.09 3.12 15.03
C LYS A 85 10.86 1.62 15.22
N ARG A 86 9.83 1.05 14.58
CA ARG A 86 9.53 -0.39 14.57
C ARG A 86 10.01 -1.07 13.28
N ALA A 87 10.94 -0.47 12.54
CA ALA A 87 11.45 -0.97 11.26
C ALA A 87 10.36 -1.34 10.23
N SER A 88 9.17 -0.72 10.29
CA SER A 88 8.02 -1.00 9.43
C SER A 88 7.68 0.18 8.50
N GLY A 89 6.71 -0.01 7.61
CA GLY A 89 6.35 1.01 6.62
C GLY A 89 7.50 1.25 5.63
N SER A 90 7.81 2.51 5.36
CA SER A 90 8.87 2.84 4.37
C SER A 90 10.30 2.51 4.83
N ALA A 91 10.53 2.12 6.10
CA ALA A 91 11.83 1.62 6.55
C ALA A 91 12.21 0.29 5.88
N LEU A 92 11.22 -0.54 5.55
CA LEU A 92 11.42 -1.82 4.87
C LEU A 92 12.12 -1.67 3.52
N MET A 93 11.98 -0.52 2.85
CA MET A 93 12.64 -0.29 1.55
C MET A 93 14.18 -0.36 1.62
N GLN A 94 14.78 -0.28 2.81
CA GLN A 94 16.23 -0.42 3.00
C GLN A 94 16.71 -1.87 3.02
N ASP A 95 15.80 -2.83 3.17
CA ASP A 95 16.09 -4.25 3.26
C ASP A 95 15.19 -5.05 2.27
N PRO A 96 15.60 -5.13 1.00
CA PRO A 96 14.84 -5.85 -0.03
C PRO A 96 14.65 -7.35 0.27
N GLU A 97 15.59 -7.98 0.97
CA GLU A 97 15.48 -9.40 1.35
C GLU A 97 14.38 -9.60 2.41
N LEU A 98 14.28 -8.68 3.37
CA LEU A 98 13.18 -8.70 4.35
C LEU A 98 11.84 -8.41 3.66
N VAL A 99 11.82 -7.50 2.67
CA VAL A 99 10.62 -7.23 1.86
C VAL A 99 10.16 -8.53 1.19
N GLU A 100 11.04 -9.25 0.51
CA GLU A 100 10.71 -10.51 -0.16
C GLU A 100 10.12 -11.52 0.83
N ARG A 101 10.76 -11.72 1.98
CA ARG A 101 10.27 -12.64 3.03
C ARG A 101 8.87 -12.27 3.53
N ILE A 102 8.61 -10.99 3.77
CA ILE A 102 7.29 -10.51 4.21
C ILE A 102 6.24 -10.76 3.13
N LEU A 103 6.52 -10.38 1.88
CA LEU A 103 5.56 -10.53 0.79
C LEU A 103 5.22 -12.00 0.54
N ARG A 104 6.23 -12.89 0.47
CA ARG A 104 6.02 -14.34 0.32
C ARG A 104 5.20 -14.92 1.48
N ALA A 105 5.52 -14.54 2.73
CA ALA A 105 4.80 -15.04 3.89
C ALA A 105 3.31 -14.62 3.88
N VAL A 106 3.02 -13.36 3.52
CA VAL A 106 1.64 -12.87 3.47
C VAL A 106 0.86 -13.49 2.31
N VAL A 107 1.45 -13.54 1.10
CA VAL A 107 0.79 -14.13 -0.08
C VAL A 107 0.48 -15.61 0.14
N ALA A 108 1.43 -16.36 0.73
CA ALA A 108 1.21 -17.79 1.03
C ALA A 108 0.19 -18.02 2.16
N ALA A 109 -0.09 -17.04 3.00
CA ALA A 109 -0.92 -17.19 4.19
C ALA A 109 -2.43 -17.06 3.92
N VAL A 110 -2.84 -16.46 2.80
CA VAL A 110 -4.25 -16.12 2.54
C VAL A 110 -4.68 -16.49 1.12
N PRO A 111 -5.95 -16.87 0.91
CA PRO A 111 -6.49 -17.20 -0.41
C PRO A 111 -7.02 -15.98 -1.17
N VAL A 112 -6.93 -14.78 -0.59
CA VAL A 112 -7.42 -13.52 -1.18
C VAL A 112 -6.26 -12.76 -1.84
N PRO A 113 -6.53 -11.85 -2.79
CA PRO A 113 -5.49 -11.01 -3.37
C PRO A 113 -4.72 -10.20 -2.32
N VAL A 114 -3.40 -10.13 -2.49
CA VAL A 114 -2.53 -9.28 -1.67
C VAL A 114 -2.00 -8.15 -2.54
N THR A 115 -2.12 -6.90 -2.06
CA THR A 115 -1.62 -5.70 -2.72
C THR A 115 -0.54 -5.03 -1.89
N LEU A 116 0.27 -4.19 -2.54
CA LEU A 116 1.36 -3.49 -1.87
C LEU A 116 1.28 -1.98 -2.11
N LYS A 117 1.37 -1.17 -1.06
CA LYS A 117 1.52 0.28 -1.18
C LYS A 117 2.90 0.72 -0.72
N THR A 118 3.67 1.34 -1.62
CA THR A 118 5.06 1.76 -1.40
C THR A 118 5.34 3.19 -1.85
N ARG A 119 6.60 3.57 -1.87
CA ARG A 119 7.16 4.83 -2.37
C ARG A 119 8.20 4.58 -3.47
N THR A 120 8.73 5.66 -4.08
CA THR A 120 9.76 5.55 -5.14
C THR A 120 11.13 5.16 -4.60
N GLY A 121 11.37 5.23 -3.30
CA GLY A 121 12.63 4.84 -2.66
C GLY A 121 12.76 5.35 -1.23
N TRP A 122 13.91 5.04 -0.62
CA TRP A 122 14.27 5.53 0.70
C TRP A 122 14.68 7.00 0.68
N SER A 123 15.62 7.35 -0.19
CA SER A 123 16.11 8.72 -0.41
C SER A 123 16.12 9.05 -1.90
N ARG A 124 16.50 10.27 -2.24
CA ARG A 124 16.61 10.70 -3.65
C ARG A 124 17.71 9.93 -4.38
N GLU A 125 18.79 9.59 -3.68
CA GLU A 125 19.94 8.83 -4.17
C GLU A 125 19.65 7.32 -4.21
N GLN A 126 18.73 6.85 -3.36
CA GLN A 126 18.31 5.44 -3.25
C GLN A 126 16.86 5.25 -3.66
N ARG A 127 16.59 5.45 -4.95
CA ARG A 127 15.27 5.19 -5.55
C ARG A 127 15.14 3.74 -5.98
N ASN A 128 15.07 2.84 -5.02
CA ASN A 128 14.98 1.41 -5.25
C ASN A 128 13.53 0.90 -5.45
N GLY A 129 12.58 1.80 -5.71
CA GLY A 129 11.20 1.43 -6.06
C GLY A 129 11.09 0.40 -7.17
N PRO A 130 11.85 0.49 -8.30
CA PRO A 130 11.82 -0.54 -9.34
C PRO A 130 12.27 -1.92 -8.87
N GLN A 131 13.29 -2.01 -8.00
CA GLN A 131 13.69 -3.28 -7.40
C GLN A 131 12.58 -3.89 -6.54
N ILE A 132 11.96 -3.07 -5.67
CA ILE A 132 10.83 -3.51 -4.83
C ILE A 132 9.64 -3.94 -5.67
N ALA A 133 9.39 -3.28 -6.80
CA ALA A 133 8.30 -3.63 -7.71
C ALA A 133 8.48 -5.03 -8.33
N ARG A 134 9.69 -5.36 -8.79
CA ARG A 134 10.01 -6.71 -9.32
C ARG A 134 9.86 -7.77 -8.22
N ILE A 135 10.40 -7.52 -7.03
CA ILE A 135 10.22 -8.42 -5.87
C ILE A 135 8.73 -8.64 -5.58
N ALA A 136 7.93 -7.58 -5.64
CA ALA A 136 6.48 -7.68 -5.41
C ALA A 136 5.81 -8.58 -6.45
N GLU A 137 6.11 -8.40 -7.73
CA GLU A 137 5.61 -9.25 -8.81
C GLU A 137 6.04 -10.71 -8.64
N ASP A 138 7.33 -10.96 -8.38
CA ASP A 138 7.90 -12.31 -8.16
C ASP A 138 7.31 -13.01 -6.93
N CYS A 139 6.82 -12.26 -5.95
CA CYS A 139 6.15 -12.78 -4.76
C CYS A 139 4.64 -13.02 -4.96
N GLY A 140 4.06 -12.65 -6.10
CA GLY A 140 2.64 -12.84 -6.37
C GLY A 140 1.74 -11.72 -5.84
N ILE A 141 2.26 -10.51 -5.69
CA ILE A 141 1.44 -9.32 -5.38
C ILE A 141 0.52 -9.03 -6.56
N ALA A 142 -0.77 -8.83 -6.27
CA ALA A 142 -1.80 -8.66 -7.29
C ALA A 142 -1.89 -7.23 -7.85
N MET A 143 -1.41 -6.21 -7.12
CA MET A 143 -1.43 -4.80 -7.55
C MET A 143 -0.43 -3.99 -6.72
N LEU A 144 0.24 -3.03 -7.35
CA LEU A 144 1.22 -2.15 -6.71
C LEU A 144 0.77 -0.69 -6.75
N SER A 145 0.62 -0.05 -5.59
CA SER A 145 0.35 1.39 -5.48
C SER A 145 1.61 2.14 -5.07
N ILE A 146 2.00 3.19 -5.82
CA ILE A 146 3.28 3.88 -5.64
C ILE A 146 3.04 5.37 -5.40
N HIS A 147 3.49 5.87 -4.24
CA HIS A 147 3.53 7.30 -3.99
C HIS A 147 4.77 7.91 -4.65
N GLY A 148 4.60 8.90 -5.52
CA GLY A 148 5.64 9.59 -6.29
C GLY A 148 6.60 10.45 -5.44
N ARG A 149 6.93 10.01 -4.23
CA ARG A 149 7.92 10.61 -3.33
C ARG A 149 8.72 9.53 -2.61
N THR A 150 10.00 9.83 -2.35
CA THR A 150 10.81 8.99 -1.46
C THR A 150 10.37 9.13 -0.01
N ARG A 151 10.81 8.23 0.85
CA ARG A 151 10.58 8.33 2.31
C ARG A 151 11.16 9.63 2.88
N GLU A 152 12.34 10.02 2.44
CA GLU A 152 13.02 11.22 2.89
C GLU A 152 12.21 12.49 2.60
N CYS A 153 11.63 12.59 1.41
CA CYS A 153 10.78 13.72 1.02
C CYS A 153 9.52 13.84 1.89
N ARG A 154 9.03 12.76 2.46
CA ARG A 154 7.75 12.69 3.21
C ARG A 154 6.61 13.26 2.38
N PHE A 155 6.24 14.52 2.61
CA PHE A 155 5.19 15.28 1.90
C PHE A 155 5.70 16.62 1.36
N LYS A 156 7.03 16.86 1.39
CA LYS A 156 7.65 18.09 0.89
C LYS A 156 7.96 17.97 -0.61
N GLY A 157 8.01 19.11 -1.28
CA GLY A 157 8.22 19.18 -2.73
C GLY A 157 7.06 18.59 -3.52
N ASN A 158 7.27 18.30 -4.79
CA ASN A 158 6.29 17.71 -5.70
C ASN A 158 6.48 16.19 -5.79
N ALA A 159 5.38 15.47 -6.03
CA ALA A 159 5.46 14.08 -6.45
C ALA A 159 6.12 14.01 -7.84
N GLU A 160 6.97 13.02 -8.05
CA GLU A 160 7.56 12.71 -9.37
C GLU A 160 6.92 11.43 -9.91
N TYR A 161 6.80 11.37 -11.20
CA TYR A 161 6.13 10.27 -11.87
C TYR A 161 7.04 9.43 -12.75
N ASP A 162 8.31 9.85 -12.96
CA ASP A 162 9.29 9.13 -13.78
C ASP A 162 9.56 7.72 -13.26
N THR A 163 9.74 7.58 -11.94
CA THR A 163 9.93 6.26 -11.32
C THR A 163 8.69 5.38 -11.48
N ILE A 164 7.49 5.96 -11.42
CA ILE A 164 6.24 5.20 -11.61
C ILE A 164 6.13 4.72 -13.06
N ALA A 165 6.39 5.60 -14.04
CA ALA A 165 6.39 5.26 -15.46
C ALA A 165 7.41 4.13 -15.77
N ARG A 166 8.62 4.24 -15.21
CA ARG A 166 9.63 3.20 -15.33
C ARG A 166 9.17 1.87 -14.74
N ILE A 167 8.60 1.87 -13.54
CA ILE A 167 8.08 0.64 -12.91
C ILE A 167 7.00 0.01 -13.78
N LYS A 168 6.06 0.81 -14.32
CA LYS A 168 5.01 0.29 -15.21
C LYS A 168 5.54 -0.38 -16.46
N GLN A 169 6.70 0.05 -16.98
CA GLN A 169 7.37 -0.60 -18.12
C GLN A 169 8.08 -1.90 -17.74
N GLU A 170 8.48 -2.08 -16.49
CA GLU A 170 9.30 -3.19 -16.01
C GLU A 170 8.50 -4.37 -15.42
N ILE A 171 7.22 -4.16 -15.04
CA ILE A 171 6.36 -5.19 -14.44
C ILE A 171 5.01 -5.31 -15.15
N SER A 172 4.39 -6.48 -15.04
CA SER A 172 3.12 -6.81 -15.71
C SER A 172 1.90 -6.60 -14.80
N ILE A 173 2.07 -6.63 -13.48
CA ILE A 173 0.96 -6.43 -12.55
C ILE A 173 0.44 -4.99 -12.59
N PRO A 174 -0.84 -4.75 -12.25
CA PRO A 174 -1.41 -3.41 -12.21
C PRO A 174 -0.63 -2.45 -11.31
N VAL A 175 -0.37 -1.24 -11.83
CA VAL A 175 0.32 -0.15 -11.13
C VAL A 175 -0.64 1.02 -10.93
N ILE A 176 -0.76 1.49 -9.69
CA ILE A 176 -1.59 2.64 -9.31
C ILE A 176 -0.68 3.82 -8.91
N ALA A 177 -0.78 4.91 -9.64
CA ALA A 177 -0.03 6.12 -9.37
C ALA A 177 -0.67 6.96 -8.26
N ASN A 178 0.13 7.44 -7.32
CA ASN A 178 -0.34 8.25 -6.20
C ASN A 178 0.59 9.45 -5.95
N GLY A 179 0.02 10.56 -5.52
CA GLY A 179 0.72 11.77 -5.09
C GLY A 179 0.30 13.01 -5.88
N ASP A 180 -0.05 14.08 -5.18
CA ASP A 180 -0.40 15.41 -5.68
C ASP A 180 -1.51 15.46 -6.76
N ILE A 181 -2.36 14.46 -6.82
CA ILE A 181 -3.48 14.40 -7.77
C ILE A 181 -4.68 15.10 -7.11
N THR A 182 -4.99 16.31 -7.55
CA THR A 182 -6.01 17.17 -6.94
C THR A 182 -7.10 17.65 -7.92
N SER A 183 -7.00 17.28 -9.21
CA SER A 183 -8.00 17.57 -10.21
C SER A 183 -8.13 16.43 -11.24
N PRO A 184 -9.24 16.37 -11.99
CA PRO A 184 -9.41 15.41 -13.09
C PRO A 184 -8.33 15.54 -14.18
N GLU A 185 -7.93 16.78 -14.52
CA GLU A 185 -6.91 17.06 -15.52
C GLU A 185 -5.54 16.50 -15.07
N GLN A 186 -5.24 16.65 -13.77
CA GLN A 186 -4.03 16.10 -13.19
C GLN A 186 -4.06 14.58 -13.16
N ALA A 187 -5.21 13.96 -12.87
CA ALA A 187 -5.39 12.52 -12.95
C ALA A 187 -5.14 12.02 -14.38
N LYS A 188 -5.72 12.69 -15.38
CA LYS A 188 -5.51 12.37 -16.80
C LYS A 188 -4.03 12.50 -17.18
N PHE A 189 -3.38 13.62 -16.81
CA PHE A 189 -1.96 13.83 -17.08
C PHE A 189 -1.10 12.69 -16.49
N VAL A 190 -1.36 12.30 -15.23
CA VAL A 190 -0.59 11.23 -14.56
C VAL A 190 -0.78 9.89 -15.28
N LEU A 191 -2.00 9.55 -15.68
CA LEU A 191 -2.29 8.31 -16.44
C LEU A 191 -1.59 8.32 -17.80
N ASP A 192 -1.71 9.41 -18.55
CA ASP A 192 -1.09 9.55 -19.87
C ASP A 192 0.45 9.48 -19.78
N TYR A 193 1.03 10.11 -18.76
CA TYR A 193 2.46 10.15 -18.57
C TYR A 193 3.07 8.82 -18.09
N THR A 194 2.43 8.20 -17.09
CA THR A 194 2.98 7.00 -16.44
C THR A 194 2.53 5.71 -17.10
N GLN A 195 1.47 5.73 -17.89
CA GLN A 195 0.77 4.54 -18.40
C GLN A 195 0.30 3.60 -17.27
N ALA A 196 0.15 4.14 -16.04
CA ALA A 196 -0.38 3.40 -14.90
C ALA A 196 -1.85 2.98 -15.15
N ASP A 197 -2.26 1.87 -14.54
CA ASP A 197 -3.61 1.30 -14.70
C ASP A 197 -4.68 2.07 -13.92
N GLY A 198 -4.27 2.97 -13.02
CA GLY A 198 -5.15 3.81 -12.25
C GLY A 198 -4.42 4.84 -11.41
N VAL A 199 -5.20 5.69 -10.74
CA VAL A 199 -4.69 6.69 -9.79
C VAL A 199 -5.29 6.49 -8.41
N MET A 200 -4.51 6.80 -7.38
CA MET A 200 -4.98 6.81 -6.00
C MET A 200 -4.95 8.23 -5.45
N ILE A 201 -6.07 8.67 -4.91
CA ILE A 201 -6.21 9.96 -4.23
C ILE A 201 -6.20 9.69 -2.73
N GLY A 202 -5.27 10.30 -2.01
CA GLY A 202 -5.04 10.05 -0.58
C GLY A 202 -5.49 11.19 0.33
N ARG A 203 -5.86 12.31 -0.23
CA ARG A 203 -6.32 13.52 0.49
C ARG A 203 -7.27 14.33 -0.36
#